data_7388274a9d1e8510d5038db22c1fef8c
#
_entry.id   7388274a9d1e8510d5038db22c1fef8c
#
_cell.length_a   1.000
_cell.length_b   1.000
_cell.length_c   1.000
_cell.angle_alpha   90.00
_cell.angle_beta   90.00
_cell.angle_gamma   90.00
#
_symmetry.space_group_name_H-M   'P 1'
#
loop_
_entity.id
_entity.type
_entity.pdbx_description
1 polymer ?
#
loop_
_entity_poly.entity_id
_entity_poly.type
_entity_poly.pdbx_seq_one_letter_code
_entity_poly.pdbx_strand_id
1 'polypeptide(L)'
;MSTAGNAAAAYAALRTAAHVADHWFQTSHQTAHKADEGAAGHRVMAGHIASYAGAQAVALVVANGLLGMKLKPGRIAAAVAVSAATHWFIDRRWPVRKLAEAMGHQGFHGLGGPLGGAYILDQSAHHLMEAVAAVVAARR
;
A
#
# COMPACT_ATOMS: atom_id res chain seq x y z
N MET A 1 22.04 -11.67 2.26
CA MET A 1 21.76 -10.37 2.96
C MET A 1 21.35 -10.63 4.42
N SER A 2 21.56 -9.68 5.33
CA SER A 2 21.02 -9.73 6.70
C SER A 2 19.48 -9.56 6.69
N THR A 3 18.81 -9.92 7.79
CA THR A 3 17.36 -9.70 7.92
C THR A 3 17.00 -8.22 7.76
N ALA A 4 17.80 -7.32 8.33
CA ALA A 4 17.63 -5.88 8.18
C ALA A 4 17.80 -5.42 6.72
N GLY A 5 18.82 -5.93 6.02
CA GLY A 5 19.02 -5.66 4.60
C GLY A 5 17.86 -6.17 3.73
N ASN A 6 17.34 -7.35 4.02
CA ASN A 6 16.17 -7.90 3.35
C ASN A 6 14.92 -7.01 3.60
N ALA A 7 14.71 -6.54 4.83
CA ALA A 7 13.58 -5.67 5.14
C ALA A 7 13.68 -4.33 4.39
N ALA A 8 14.86 -3.72 4.32
CA ALA A 8 15.07 -2.48 3.57
C ALA A 8 14.84 -2.66 2.07
N ALA A 9 15.38 -3.74 1.48
CA ALA A 9 15.19 -4.04 0.07
C ALA A 9 13.72 -4.40 -0.25
N ALA A 10 13.05 -5.16 0.62
CA ALA A 10 11.64 -5.47 0.48
C ALA A 10 10.77 -4.21 0.57
N TYR A 11 11.07 -3.29 1.49
CA TYR A 11 10.37 -2.01 1.58
C TYR A 11 10.54 -1.18 0.30
N ALA A 12 11.75 -1.07 -0.21
CA ALA A 12 12.00 -0.34 -1.46
C ALA A 12 11.20 -0.95 -2.64
N ALA A 13 11.18 -2.29 -2.76
CA ALA A 13 10.42 -2.98 -3.79
C ALA A 13 8.91 -2.76 -3.65
N LEU A 14 8.36 -2.97 -2.44
CA LEU A 14 6.94 -2.75 -2.14
C LEU A 14 6.53 -1.30 -2.40
N ARG A 15 7.32 -0.35 -1.92
CA ARG A 15 7.03 1.08 -2.08
C ARG A 15 7.04 1.52 -3.54
N THR A 16 8.03 1.10 -4.32
CA THR A 16 8.10 1.40 -5.75
C THR A 16 6.91 0.82 -6.49
N ALA A 17 6.57 -0.46 -6.23
CA ALA A 17 5.43 -1.11 -6.87
C ALA A 17 4.10 -0.45 -6.49
N ALA A 18 3.94 -0.04 -5.23
CA ALA A 18 2.76 0.68 -4.76
C ALA A 18 2.57 2.00 -5.52
N HIS A 19 3.63 2.81 -5.63
CA HIS A 19 3.57 4.05 -6.41
C HIS A 19 3.18 3.84 -7.87
N VAL A 20 3.73 2.80 -8.50
CA VAL A 20 3.37 2.47 -9.88
C VAL A 20 1.91 2.02 -9.97
N ALA A 21 1.47 1.19 -9.03
CA ALA A 21 0.09 0.69 -9.02
C ALA A 21 -0.93 1.82 -8.80
N ASP A 22 -0.66 2.72 -7.84
CA ASP A 22 -1.59 3.79 -7.47
C ASP A 22 -1.65 4.94 -8.47
N HIS A 23 -0.55 5.21 -9.18
CA HIS A 23 -0.46 6.40 -10.02
C HIS A 23 -0.45 6.09 -11.52
N TRP A 24 -0.07 4.84 -11.93
CA TRP A 24 0.00 4.47 -13.34
C TRP A 24 -0.98 3.37 -13.74
N PHE A 25 -1.25 2.39 -12.86
CA PHE A 25 -2.17 1.29 -13.19
C PHE A 25 -3.60 1.58 -12.76
N GLN A 26 -3.79 2.39 -11.72
CA GLN A 26 -5.12 2.78 -11.27
C GLN A 26 -5.81 3.65 -12.31
N THR A 27 -7.01 3.22 -12.72
CA THR A 27 -7.82 3.98 -13.70
C THR A 27 -8.52 5.17 -13.03
N SER A 28 -8.91 6.17 -13.83
CA SER A 28 -9.72 7.30 -13.35
C SER A 28 -11.03 6.84 -12.70
N HIS A 29 -11.65 5.78 -13.25
CA HIS A 29 -12.85 5.17 -12.67
C HIS A 29 -12.57 4.59 -11.27
N GLN A 30 -11.48 3.85 -11.11
CA GLN A 30 -11.08 3.33 -9.79
C GLN A 30 -10.78 4.45 -8.80
N THR A 31 -10.07 5.49 -9.23
CA THR A 31 -9.79 6.66 -8.38
C THR A 31 -11.07 7.33 -7.88
N ALA A 32 -12.07 7.46 -8.73
CA ALA A 32 -13.33 8.10 -8.38
C ALA A 32 -14.20 7.24 -7.45
N HIS A 33 -14.27 5.92 -7.69
CA HIS A 33 -15.31 5.05 -7.14
C HIS A 33 -14.83 3.97 -6.15
N LYS A 34 -13.52 3.76 -5.95
CA LYS A 34 -13.02 2.72 -5.04
C LYS A 34 -13.45 2.91 -3.57
N ALA A 35 -13.74 4.13 -3.16
CA ALA A 35 -14.21 4.43 -1.82
C ALA A 35 -15.74 4.43 -1.67
N ASP A 36 -16.50 4.23 -2.75
CA ASP A 36 -17.96 4.22 -2.70
C ASP A 36 -18.48 3.07 -1.83
N GLU A 37 -19.66 3.27 -1.27
CA GLU A 37 -20.35 2.25 -0.47
C GLU A 37 -21.05 1.20 -1.36
N GLY A 38 -21.37 0.07 -0.75
CA GLY A 38 -22.12 -1.01 -1.40
C GLY A 38 -21.29 -1.87 -2.36
N ALA A 39 -21.97 -2.82 -3.01
CA ALA A 39 -21.33 -3.85 -3.82
C ALA A 39 -20.57 -3.30 -5.06
N ALA A 40 -21.02 -2.18 -5.62
CA ALA A 40 -20.36 -1.55 -6.77
C ALA A 40 -18.97 -1.00 -6.36
N GLY A 41 -18.90 -0.20 -5.30
CA GLY A 41 -17.64 0.31 -4.78
C GLY A 41 -16.67 -0.79 -4.36
N HIS A 42 -17.19 -1.84 -3.71
CA HIS A 42 -16.37 -3.00 -3.34
C HIS A 42 -15.77 -3.72 -4.55
N ARG A 43 -16.50 -3.84 -5.66
CA ARG A 43 -15.97 -4.43 -6.91
C ARG A 43 -14.86 -3.59 -7.52
N VAL A 44 -15.05 -2.27 -7.54
CA VAL A 44 -14.03 -1.33 -8.04
C VAL A 44 -12.76 -1.42 -7.17
N MET A 45 -12.92 -1.41 -5.84
CA MET A 45 -11.84 -1.58 -4.90
C MET A 45 -11.12 -2.92 -5.10
N ALA A 46 -11.84 -4.03 -5.25
CA ALA A 46 -11.24 -5.34 -5.47
C ALA A 46 -10.37 -5.38 -6.75
N GLY A 47 -10.83 -4.75 -7.84
CA GLY A 47 -10.04 -4.62 -9.06
C GLY A 47 -8.76 -3.81 -8.86
N HIS A 48 -8.84 -2.69 -8.13
CA HIS A 48 -7.67 -1.89 -7.78
C HIS A 48 -6.68 -2.68 -6.90
N ILE A 49 -7.16 -3.33 -5.84
CA ILE A 49 -6.31 -4.14 -4.95
C ILE A 49 -5.65 -5.31 -5.70
N ALA A 50 -6.34 -5.93 -6.67
CA ALA A 50 -5.75 -7.01 -7.45
C ALA A 50 -4.53 -6.53 -8.27
N SER A 51 -4.62 -5.37 -8.93
CA SER A 51 -3.49 -4.78 -9.66
C SER A 51 -2.36 -4.35 -8.73
N TYR A 52 -2.70 -3.74 -7.59
CA TYR A 52 -1.74 -3.33 -6.56
C TYR A 52 -0.98 -4.53 -5.98
N ALA A 53 -1.68 -5.57 -5.54
CA ALA A 53 -1.07 -6.78 -4.99
C ALA A 53 -0.23 -7.53 -6.03
N GLY A 54 -0.69 -7.59 -7.27
CA GLY A 54 0.05 -8.18 -8.39
C GLY A 54 1.37 -7.45 -8.64
N ALA A 55 1.35 -6.12 -8.69
CA ALA A 55 2.56 -5.31 -8.86
C ALA A 55 3.57 -5.54 -7.72
N GLN A 56 3.11 -5.58 -6.48
CA GLN A 56 3.95 -5.83 -5.32
C GLN A 56 4.53 -7.25 -5.29
N ALA A 57 3.73 -8.26 -5.66
CA ALA A 57 4.19 -9.64 -5.75
C ALA A 57 5.32 -9.76 -6.79
N VAL A 58 5.13 -9.20 -7.98
CA VAL A 58 6.16 -9.18 -9.03
C VAL A 58 7.42 -8.47 -8.54
N ALA A 59 7.29 -7.28 -7.95
CA ALA A 59 8.43 -6.52 -7.46
C ALA A 59 9.24 -7.28 -6.40
N LEU A 60 8.56 -7.92 -5.43
CA LEU A 60 9.24 -8.72 -4.41
C LEU A 60 9.93 -9.95 -5.00
N VAL A 61 9.31 -10.66 -5.94
CA VAL A 61 9.91 -11.82 -6.61
C VAL A 61 11.15 -11.40 -7.40
N VAL A 62 11.06 -10.32 -8.18
CA VAL A 62 12.17 -9.78 -8.95
C VAL A 62 13.31 -9.32 -8.03
N ALA A 63 13.01 -8.53 -7.00
CA ALA A 63 14.01 -8.07 -6.04
C ALA A 63 14.65 -9.25 -5.29
N ASN A 64 13.87 -10.26 -4.90
CA ASN A 64 14.36 -11.47 -4.25
C ASN A 64 15.38 -12.21 -5.11
N GLY A 65 15.11 -12.35 -6.41
CA GLY A 65 16.03 -12.97 -7.37
C GLY A 65 17.29 -12.15 -7.62
N LEU A 66 17.10 -10.87 -7.98
CA LEU A 66 18.23 -9.99 -8.37
C LEU A 66 19.18 -9.66 -7.21
N LEU A 67 18.64 -9.51 -6.00
CA LEU A 67 19.43 -9.12 -4.82
C LEU A 67 19.84 -10.31 -3.94
N GLY A 68 19.47 -11.54 -4.29
CA GLY A 68 19.79 -12.74 -3.51
C GLY A 68 19.22 -12.71 -2.09
N MET A 69 18.01 -12.17 -1.88
CA MET A 69 17.43 -11.96 -0.55
C MET A 69 17.05 -13.26 0.15
N LYS A 70 16.76 -14.33 -0.60
CA LYS A 70 16.35 -15.66 -0.10
C LYS A 70 15.04 -15.61 0.72
N LEU A 71 14.10 -14.76 0.33
CA LEU A 71 12.76 -14.71 0.91
C LEU A 71 12.00 -15.99 0.55
N LYS A 72 11.31 -16.57 1.54
CA LYS A 72 10.45 -17.73 1.30
C LYS A 72 9.17 -17.32 0.57
N PRO A 73 8.65 -18.11 -0.37
CA PRO A 73 7.41 -17.78 -1.09
C PRO A 73 6.23 -17.45 -0.16
N GLY A 74 6.06 -18.22 0.91
CA GLY A 74 5.02 -17.94 1.92
C GLY A 74 5.19 -16.60 2.64
N ARG A 75 6.42 -16.10 2.79
CA ARG A 75 6.69 -14.79 3.38
C ARG A 75 6.38 -13.66 2.39
N ILE A 76 6.68 -13.86 1.11
CA ILE A 76 6.28 -12.93 0.05
C ILE A 76 4.75 -12.84 0.02
N ALA A 77 4.05 -13.98 -0.03
CA ALA A 77 2.59 -14.02 -0.02
C ALA A 77 1.99 -13.32 1.22
N ALA A 78 2.53 -13.59 2.41
CA ALA A 78 2.08 -12.95 3.64
C ALA A 78 2.30 -11.44 3.63
N ALA A 79 3.44 -10.96 3.14
CA ALA A 79 3.73 -9.53 3.03
C ALA A 79 2.77 -8.83 2.06
N VAL A 80 2.54 -9.42 0.89
CA VAL A 80 1.57 -8.89 -0.09
C VAL A 80 0.15 -8.88 0.49
N ALA A 81 -0.25 -9.93 1.21
CA ALA A 81 -1.56 -9.99 1.84
C ALA A 81 -1.73 -8.90 2.92
N VAL A 82 -0.71 -8.67 3.77
CA VAL A 82 -0.73 -7.59 4.77
C VAL A 82 -0.84 -6.23 4.08
N SER A 83 -0.02 -5.99 3.06
CA SER A 83 -0.04 -4.73 2.31
C SER A 83 -1.39 -4.50 1.63
N ALA A 84 -1.93 -5.50 0.94
CA ALA A 84 -3.21 -5.41 0.23
C ALA A 84 -4.39 -5.18 1.20
N ALA A 85 -4.42 -5.88 2.34
CA ALA A 85 -5.48 -5.72 3.33
C ALA A 85 -5.47 -4.33 3.97
N THR A 86 -4.29 -3.83 4.33
CA THR A 86 -4.15 -2.48 4.90
C THR A 86 -4.43 -1.39 3.87
N HIS A 87 -4.01 -1.61 2.61
CA HIS A 87 -4.31 -0.70 1.50
C HIS A 87 -5.83 -0.61 1.26
N TRP A 88 -6.54 -1.74 1.20
CA TRP A 88 -8.00 -1.75 1.12
C TRP A 88 -8.64 -0.88 2.22
N PHE A 89 -8.16 -1.01 3.46
CA PHE A 89 -8.73 -0.29 4.60
C PHE A 89 -8.44 1.22 4.51
N ILE A 90 -7.21 1.62 4.20
CA ILE A 90 -6.78 3.01 4.09
C ILE A 90 -7.54 3.71 2.97
N ASP A 91 -7.64 3.09 1.81
CA ASP A 91 -8.30 3.61 0.62
C ASP A 91 -9.81 3.85 0.75
N ARG A 92 -10.42 3.38 1.85
CA ARG A 92 -11.81 3.77 2.22
C ARG A 92 -11.89 5.23 2.65
N ARG A 93 -10.79 5.95 2.77
CA ARG A 93 -10.64 7.38 3.12
C ARG A 93 -11.11 7.74 4.53
N TRP A 94 -12.24 7.17 4.99
CA TRP A 94 -12.77 7.47 6.33
C TRP A 94 -11.82 7.08 7.48
N PRO A 95 -10.99 6.01 7.41
CA PRO A 95 -10.08 5.68 8.51
C PRO A 95 -9.02 6.76 8.72
N VAL A 96 -8.42 7.26 7.62
CA VAL A 96 -7.41 8.33 7.67
C VAL A 96 -8.03 9.62 8.20
N ARG A 97 -9.23 9.98 7.74
CA ARG A 97 -9.95 11.15 8.24
C ARG A 97 -10.21 11.04 9.75
N LYS A 98 -10.78 9.93 10.23
CA LYS A 98 -11.05 9.72 11.66
C LYS A 98 -9.78 9.75 12.51
N LEU A 99 -8.68 9.18 12.01
CA LEU A 99 -7.40 9.23 12.70
C LEU A 99 -6.89 10.67 12.79
N ALA A 100 -6.96 11.43 11.70
CA ALA A 100 -6.58 12.85 11.69
C ALA A 100 -7.42 13.67 12.68
N GLU A 101 -8.72 13.44 12.74
CA GLU A 101 -9.63 14.07 13.71
C GLU A 101 -9.23 13.73 15.16
N ALA A 102 -9.00 12.44 15.46
CA ALA A 102 -8.61 11.97 16.79
C ALA A 102 -7.26 12.51 17.26
N MET A 103 -6.35 12.81 16.32
CA MET A 103 -5.02 13.38 16.60
C MET A 103 -5.00 14.91 16.56
N GLY A 104 -6.13 15.59 16.34
CA GLY A 104 -6.18 17.05 16.23
C GLY A 104 -5.63 17.61 14.92
N HIS A 105 -5.49 16.78 13.87
CA HIS A 105 -4.94 17.16 12.57
C HIS A 105 -6.01 17.38 11.49
N GLN A 106 -7.26 17.61 11.87
CA GLN A 106 -8.37 17.88 10.94
C GLN A 106 -8.10 19.10 10.04
N GLY A 107 -7.44 20.14 10.59
CA GLY A 107 -7.05 21.31 9.79
C GLY A 107 -6.04 20.98 8.70
N PHE A 108 -5.02 20.18 9.03
CA PHE A 108 -4.06 19.70 8.03
C PHE A 108 -4.72 18.78 7.00
N HIS A 109 -5.54 17.82 7.43
CA HIS A 109 -6.30 16.94 6.54
C HIS A 109 -7.17 17.73 5.55
N GLY A 110 -7.74 18.86 5.97
CA GLY A 110 -8.59 19.74 5.15
C GLY A 110 -7.84 20.64 4.18
N LEU A 111 -6.50 20.67 4.18
CA LEU A 111 -5.74 21.47 3.20
C LEU A 111 -6.02 20.97 1.78
N GLY A 112 -6.43 21.90 0.91
CA GLY A 112 -6.79 21.61 -0.47
C GLY A 112 -5.60 21.44 -1.41
N GLY A 113 -5.93 21.26 -2.70
CA GLY A 113 -4.98 21.11 -3.79
C GLY A 113 -4.71 19.65 -4.16
N PRO A 114 -4.03 19.43 -5.30
CA PRO A 114 -3.78 18.08 -5.84
C PRO A 114 -2.99 17.17 -4.90
N LEU A 115 -2.10 17.76 -4.11
CA LEU A 115 -1.31 17.08 -3.08
C LEU A 115 -1.68 17.62 -1.68
N GLY A 116 -2.99 17.76 -1.44
CA GLY A 116 -3.51 18.30 -0.17
C GLY A 116 -3.27 17.38 1.03
N GLY A 117 -3.62 17.89 2.22
CA GLY A 117 -3.36 17.20 3.48
C GLY A 117 -3.94 15.80 3.56
N ALA A 118 -5.14 15.58 3.02
CA ALA A 118 -5.74 14.25 2.94
C ALA A 118 -4.88 13.26 2.17
N TYR A 119 -4.34 13.64 1.01
CA TYR A 119 -3.45 12.80 0.21
C TYR A 119 -2.14 12.50 0.95
N ILE A 120 -1.54 13.50 1.60
CA ILE A 120 -0.27 13.31 2.32
C ILE A 120 -0.44 12.34 3.49
N LEU A 121 -1.53 12.47 4.27
CA LEU A 121 -1.81 11.57 5.39
C LEU A 121 -2.13 10.15 4.91
N ASP A 122 -2.89 10.01 3.84
CA ASP A 122 -3.20 8.75 3.18
C ASP A 122 -1.91 8.03 2.74
N GLN A 123 -1.04 8.72 2.00
CA GLN A 123 0.24 8.16 1.57
C GLN A 123 1.15 7.81 2.74
N SER A 124 1.16 8.61 3.82
CA SER A 124 1.93 8.30 5.02
C SER A 124 1.48 7.01 5.70
N ALA A 125 0.16 6.76 5.74
CA ALA A 125 -0.39 5.52 6.26
C ALA A 125 -0.01 4.31 5.40
N HIS A 126 -0.04 4.42 4.07
CA HIS A 126 0.43 3.38 3.15
C HIS A 126 1.92 3.07 3.37
N HIS A 127 2.79 4.09 3.46
CA HIS A 127 4.23 3.91 3.72
C HIS A 127 4.49 3.12 5.00
N LEU A 128 3.76 3.43 6.09
CA LEU A 128 3.89 2.72 7.35
C LEU A 128 3.51 1.24 7.19
N MET A 129 2.41 0.94 6.52
CA MET A 129 1.95 -0.44 6.34
C MET A 129 2.83 -1.23 5.39
N GLU A 130 3.40 -0.61 4.37
CA GLU A 130 4.42 -1.23 3.50
C GLU A 130 5.70 -1.55 4.28
N ALA A 131 6.11 -0.70 5.22
CA ALA A 131 7.23 -1.00 6.10
C ALA A 131 6.95 -2.22 6.99
N VAL A 132 5.73 -2.34 7.53
CA VAL A 132 5.28 -3.53 8.27
C VAL A 132 5.31 -4.76 7.38
N ALA A 133 4.77 -4.67 6.17
CA ALA A 133 4.78 -5.77 5.19
C ALA A 133 6.22 -6.21 4.84
N ALA A 134 7.14 -5.26 4.69
CA ALA A 134 8.56 -5.55 4.43
C ALA A 134 9.22 -6.32 5.57
N VAL A 135 8.90 -5.99 6.82
CA VAL A 135 9.36 -6.76 7.99
C VAL A 135 8.78 -8.17 7.97
N VAL A 136 7.50 -8.34 7.58
CA VAL A 136 6.88 -9.68 7.43
C VAL A 136 7.60 -10.50 6.36
N ALA A 137 7.94 -9.88 5.21
CA ALA A 137 8.69 -10.55 4.14
C ALA A 137 10.07 -11.02 4.61
N ALA A 138 10.77 -10.20 5.41
CA ALA A 138 12.16 -10.45 5.82
C ALA A 138 12.31 -11.43 6.98
N ARG A 139 11.25 -11.81 7.67
CA ARG A 139 11.31 -12.79 8.78
C ARG A 139 11.71 -14.17 8.26
N ARG A 140 12.59 -14.86 9.01
CA ARG A 140 13.08 -16.21 8.72
C ARG A 140 12.03 -17.28 9.04
#